data_1fb50d8e43c84d92f3292666fa986cc4
#
_entry.id   1fb50d8e43c84d92f3292666fa986cc4
#
_cell.length_a   1.000
_cell.length_b   1.000
_cell.length_c   1.000
_cell.angle_alpha   90.00
_cell.angle_beta   90.00
_cell.angle_gamma   90.00
#
_symmetry.space_group_name_H-M   'P 1'
#
loop_
_entity.id
_entity.type
_entity.pdbx_description
1 polymer ?
#
loop_
_entity_poly.entity_id
_entity_poly.type
_entity_poly.pdbx_seq_one_letter_code
_entity_poly.pdbx_strand_id
1 'polypeptide(L)'
;MEKVKIADLKPYPKNARTHSPKQIRQIAKSIKEFGFTNPVLIDKDNCILAGHGRVEAAKLAGLTEVPAVVINHLTPAQKKAYILADNRLAELSGWDKNILKVELEELQRIEDGDFDLTLTGFDTPEIDVLLAPPDAPASENAGFLEKSIPARVKSGDLWQLGAHKLLCADSNQSASFNQLLGEEKANLIVTDPPYNVKISGHVRSSEKYREFAMASGEMSQSEFSQFLKGVFTLLAEYSIPGSLHYAFMDWRHMGEILSAGMSAYTALKNVCVWNKLSGGMGSLYRSQHELVFVFKNGDAPHTNNIELGVHGRYRTNVWDYPGIFIKNKVNKANINLHPTVKPVGLLADILLDASPRKGIVLDPFGGSGSTLLAAERTGRQARIIEIDPHYCDVILFRYEQQTGKKALRVEESHEN
;
A
#
# COMPACT_ATOMS: atom_id res chain seq x y z
N MET A 1 -32.01 -0.23 -30.63
CA MET A 1 -30.57 -0.25 -30.38
C MET A 1 -29.96 -1.14 -31.44
N GLU A 2 -29.02 -0.62 -32.21
CA GLU A 2 -28.35 -1.36 -33.29
C GLU A 2 -26.84 -1.49 -32.96
N LYS A 3 -26.18 -2.50 -33.52
CA LYS A 3 -24.74 -2.63 -33.47
C LYS A 3 -24.13 -1.90 -34.67
N VAL A 4 -23.19 -0.99 -34.37
CA VAL A 4 -22.51 -0.20 -35.41
C VAL A 4 -21.02 -0.48 -35.34
N LYS A 5 -20.38 -0.68 -36.47
CA LYS A 5 -18.94 -0.88 -36.56
C LYS A 5 -18.22 0.40 -36.10
N ILE A 6 -17.23 0.26 -35.25
CA ILE A 6 -16.44 1.40 -34.72
C ILE A 6 -15.77 2.17 -35.87
N ALA A 7 -15.39 1.47 -36.94
CA ALA A 7 -14.79 2.08 -38.14
C ALA A 7 -15.75 3.01 -38.92
N ASP A 8 -17.07 2.81 -38.78
CA ASP A 8 -18.08 3.63 -39.45
C ASP A 8 -18.48 4.87 -38.64
N LEU A 9 -18.06 4.94 -37.35
CA LEU A 9 -18.37 6.06 -36.47
C LEU A 9 -17.47 7.27 -36.74
N LYS A 10 -18.08 8.44 -36.81
CA LYS A 10 -17.38 9.71 -37.03
C LYS A 10 -17.35 10.53 -35.77
N PRO A 11 -16.16 10.81 -35.17
CA PRO A 11 -16.08 11.72 -34.06
C PRO A 11 -16.62 13.11 -34.44
N TYR A 12 -17.35 13.76 -33.50
CA TYR A 12 -17.77 15.14 -33.71
C TYR A 12 -16.54 16.07 -33.69
N PRO A 13 -16.21 16.82 -34.79
CA PRO A 13 -14.94 17.55 -34.92
C PRO A 13 -14.74 18.66 -33.88
N LYS A 14 -15.84 19.17 -33.29
CA LYS A 14 -15.83 20.22 -32.28
C LYS A 14 -16.21 19.70 -30.89
N ASN A 15 -15.89 18.45 -30.60
CA ASN A 15 -16.09 17.92 -29.27
C ASN A 15 -15.16 18.63 -28.27
N ALA A 16 -15.74 19.39 -27.33
CA ALA A 16 -15.00 20.11 -26.29
C ALA A 16 -14.58 19.21 -25.12
N ARG A 17 -15.14 17.99 -25.01
CA ARG A 17 -14.83 17.06 -23.91
C ARG A 17 -13.53 16.33 -24.20
N THR A 18 -12.57 16.43 -23.28
CA THR A 18 -11.32 15.69 -23.33
C THR A 18 -11.37 14.47 -22.38
N HIS A 19 -10.65 13.44 -22.72
CA HIS A 19 -10.54 12.22 -21.91
C HIS A 19 -9.08 11.89 -21.67
N SER A 20 -8.70 11.73 -20.39
CA SER A 20 -7.34 11.31 -20.05
C SER A 20 -7.13 9.83 -20.42
N PRO A 21 -5.88 9.40 -20.71
CA PRO A 21 -5.57 7.99 -20.93
C PRO A 21 -5.97 7.11 -19.73
N LYS A 22 -5.92 7.64 -18.51
CA LYS A 22 -6.37 6.98 -17.27
C LYS A 22 -7.86 6.68 -17.34
N GLN A 23 -8.68 7.70 -17.64
CA GLN A 23 -10.14 7.57 -17.75
C GLN A 23 -10.54 6.57 -18.85
N ILE A 24 -9.88 6.60 -20.02
CA ILE A 24 -10.16 5.63 -21.09
C ILE A 24 -9.89 4.20 -20.64
N ARG A 25 -8.78 3.96 -19.88
CA ARG A 25 -8.51 2.63 -19.32
C ARG A 25 -9.56 2.20 -18.29
N GLN A 26 -10.03 3.11 -17.43
CA GLN A 26 -11.11 2.82 -16.46
C GLN A 26 -12.40 2.41 -17.17
N ILE A 27 -12.83 3.17 -18.20
CA ILE A 27 -14.00 2.83 -19.00
C ILE A 27 -13.80 1.50 -19.71
N ALA A 28 -12.61 1.21 -20.26
CA ALA A 28 -12.32 -0.07 -20.91
C ALA A 28 -12.39 -1.26 -19.93
N LYS A 29 -11.90 -1.09 -18.70
CA LYS A 29 -12.08 -2.08 -17.62
C LYS A 29 -13.56 -2.33 -17.33
N SER A 30 -14.34 -1.26 -17.14
CA SER A 30 -15.78 -1.33 -16.89
C SER A 30 -16.53 -2.04 -18.04
N ILE A 31 -16.16 -1.76 -19.29
CA ILE A 31 -16.74 -2.44 -20.46
C ILE A 31 -16.40 -3.94 -20.46
N LYS A 32 -15.21 -4.33 -20.07
CA LYS A 32 -14.80 -5.74 -19.98
C LYS A 32 -15.57 -6.50 -18.90
N GLU A 33 -15.82 -5.86 -17.78
CA GLU A 33 -16.48 -6.46 -16.62
C GLU A 33 -18.00 -6.53 -16.80
N PHE A 34 -18.62 -5.39 -17.09
CA PHE A 34 -20.08 -5.25 -17.11
C PHE A 34 -20.69 -5.34 -18.52
N GLY A 35 -19.85 -5.47 -19.54
CA GLY A 35 -20.29 -5.31 -20.92
C GLY A 35 -20.49 -3.85 -21.32
N PHE A 36 -20.87 -3.64 -22.59
CA PHE A 36 -21.16 -2.30 -23.10
C PHE A 36 -22.61 -1.91 -22.78
N THR A 37 -22.87 -1.50 -21.55
CA THR A 37 -24.22 -1.27 -20.99
C THR A 37 -24.87 0.03 -21.42
N ASN A 38 -24.08 1.10 -21.68
CA ASN A 38 -24.59 2.42 -22.02
C ASN A 38 -24.26 2.78 -23.48
N PRO A 39 -25.26 2.76 -24.42
CA PRO A 39 -25.02 2.88 -25.87
C PRO A 39 -24.40 4.22 -26.26
N VAL A 40 -23.76 4.25 -27.42
CA VAL A 40 -23.31 5.48 -28.09
C VAL A 40 -24.49 6.16 -28.75
N LEU A 41 -24.61 7.47 -28.61
CA LEU A 41 -25.65 8.22 -29.36
C LEU A 41 -25.02 8.82 -30.61
N ILE A 42 -25.65 8.55 -31.76
CA ILE A 42 -25.16 8.97 -33.07
C ILE A 42 -26.28 9.66 -33.85
N ASP A 43 -25.91 10.43 -34.83
CA ASP A 43 -26.91 10.90 -35.82
C ASP A 43 -27.00 9.98 -37.02
N LYS A 44 -27.90 10.33 -38.01
CA LYS A 44 -28.09 9.57 -39.23
C LYS A 44 -26.85 9.40 -40.12
N ASP A 45 -25.82 10.22 -39.92
CA ASP A 45 -24.57 10.21 -40.67
C ASP A 45 -23.44 9.51 -39.89
N ASN A 46 -23.79 8.77 -38.82
CA ASN A 46 -22.92 8.10 -37.88
C ASN A 46 -21.98 9.08 -37.09
N CYS A 47 -22.34 10.37 -37.01
CA CYS A 47 -21.61 11.32 -36.20
C CYS A 47 -21.94 11.10 -34.71
N ILE A 48 -20.93 10.93 -33.87
CA ILE A 48 -21.09 10.72 -32.42
C ILE A 48 -21.60 11.99 -31.77
N LEU A 49 -22.78 11.91 -31.13
CA LEU A 49 -23.34 12.99 -30.30
C LEU A 49 -22.99 12.83 -28.83
N ALA A 50 -22.93 11.58 -28.32
CA ALA A 50 -22.51 11.27 -26.96
C ALA A 50 -21.80 9.91 -26.89
N GLY A 51 -20.76 9.80 -26.05
CA GLY A 51 -20.04 8.56 -25.82
C GLY A 51 -18.69 8.44 -26.54
N HIS A 52 -18.04 9.54 -26.91
CA HIS A 52 -16.69 9.54 -27.51
C HIS A 52 -15.69 8.72 -26.69
N GLY A 53 -15.63 8.95 -25.35
CA GLY A 53 -14.76 8.19 -24.46
C GLY A 53 -15.07 6.69 -24.42
N ARG A 54 -16.36 6.31 -24.54
CA ARG A 54 -16.77 4.88 -24.63
C ARG A 54 -16.31 4.24 -25.91
N VAL A 55 -16.33 4.95 -27.04
CA VAL A 55 -15.82 4.44 -28.32
C VAL A 55 -14.29 4.22 -28.24
N GLU A 56 -13.56 5.17 -27.70
CA GLU A 56 -12.10 5.01 -27.51
C GLU A 56 -11.77 3.86 -26.54
N ALA A 57 -12.53 3.72 -25.47
CA ALA A 57 -12.39 2.63 -24.52
C ALA A 57 -12.73 1.26 -25.15
N ALA A 58 -13.75 1.20 -26.00
CA ALA A 58 -14.12 0.00 -26.77
C ALA A 58 -12.98 -0.45 -27.70
N LYS A 59 -12.34 0.48 -28.40
CA LYS A 59 -11.14 0.20 -29.21
C LYS A 59 -10.04 -0.42 -28.36
N LEU A 60 -9.77 0.19 -27.19
CA LEU A 60 -8.76 -0.29 -26.24
C LEU A 60 -9.13 -1.68 -25.68
N ALA A 61 -10.42 -1.97 -25.53
CA ALA A 61 -10.93 -3.27 -25.10
C ALA A 61 -10.94 -4.34 -26.21
N GLY A 62 -10.58 -3.97 -27.46
CA GLY A 62 -10.53 -4.88 -28.62
C GLY A 62 -11.88 -5.14 -29.29
N LEU A 63 -12.89 -4.30 -29.02
CA LEU A 63 -14.19 -4.41 -29.68
C LEU A 63 -14.15 -3.83 -31.11
N THR A 64 -14.86 -4.45 -32.03
CA THR A 64 -15.00 -3.97 -33.39
C THR A 64 -16.33 -3.27 -33.65
N GLU A 65 -17.33 -3.52 -32.80
CA GLU A 65 -18.68 -2.97 -32.85
C GLU A 65 -19.13 -2.49 -31.49
N VAL A 66 -20.00 -1.50 -31.46
CA VAL A 66 -20.63 -0.97 -30.24
C VAL A 66 -22.11 -0.81 -30.38
N PRO A 67 -22.92 -0.95 -29.35
CA PRO A 67 -24.33 -0.61 -29.37
C PRO A 67 -24.54 0.88 -29.56
N ALA A 68 -25.40 1.27 -30.47
CA ALA A 68 -25.70 2.66 -30.76
C ALA A 68 -27.21 2.93 -30.81
N VAL A 69 -27.58 4.18 -30.56
CA VAL A 69 -28.94 4.70 -30.75
C VAL A 69 -28.86 5.90 -31.71
N VAL A 70 -29.64 5.86 -32.76
CA VAL A 70 -29.72 6.94 -33.76
C VAL A 70 -30.68 8.02 -33.26
N ILE A 71 -30.19 9.26 -33.16
CA ILE A 71 -30.97 10.43 -32.83
C ILE A 71 -31.18 11.26 -34.11
N ASN A 72 -32.36 11.22 -34.66
CA ASN A 72 -32.67 11.82 -35.97
C ASN A 72 -33.63 13.02 -35.92
N HIS A 73 -34.23 13.32 -34.76
CA HIS A 73 -35.23 14.35 -34.57
C HIS A 73 -34.65 15.73 -34.17
N LEU A 74 -33.36 15.82 -33.89
CA LEU A 74 -32.73 17.07 -33.45
C LEU A 74 -32.30 17.95 -34.61
N THR A 75 -32.60 19.24 -34.55
CA THR A 75 -32.04 20.26 -35.44
C THR A 75 -30.53 20.40 -35.25
N PRO A 76 -29.80 21.00 -36.22
CA PRO A 76 -28.35 21.23 -36.06
C PRO A 76 -27.97 22.05 -34.82
N ALA A 77 -28.78 23.01 -34.41
CA ALA A 77 -28.57 23.78 -33.20
C ALA A 77 -28.78 22.95 -31.92
N GLN A 78 -29.85 22.14 -31.90
CA GLN A 78 -30.15 21.21 -30.80
C GLN A 78 -29.08 20.14 -30.65
N LYS A 79 -28.53 19.58 -31.74
CA LYS A 79 -27.41 18.64 -31.65
C LYS A 79 -26.20 19.23 -30.96
N LYS A 80 -25.79 20.48 -31.29
CA LYS A 80 -24.68 21.17 -30.66
C LYS A 80 -24.94 21.42 -29.18
N ALA A 81 -26.16 21.90 -28.84
CA ALA A 81 -26.54 22.12 -27.45
C ALA A 81 -26.56 20.81 -26.65
N TYR A 82 -27.07 19.71 -27.23
CA TYR A 82 -27.14 18.41 -26.60
C TYR A 82 -25.74 17.84 -26.29
N ILE A 83 -24.80 17.93 -27.23
CA ILE A 83 -23.40 17.47 -27.01
C ILE A 83 -22.78 18.16 -25.78
N LEU A 84 -23.04 19.44 -25.58
CA LEU A 84 -22.57 20.18 -24.41
C LEU A 84 -23.34 19.81 -23.13
N ALA A 85 -24.68 19.71 -23.24
CA ALA A 85 -25.54 19.41 -22.10
C ALA A 85 -25.31 18.01 -21.53
N ASP A 86 -25.18 16.99 -22.37
CA ASP A 86 -24.89 15.59 -21.96
C ASP A 86 -23.65 15.50 -21.05
N ASN A 87 -22.59 16.21 -21.40
CA ASN A 87 -21.39 16.27 -20.62
C ASN A 87 -21.55 17.12 -19.34
N ARG A 88 -22.15 18.32 -19.46
CA ARG A 88 -22.18 19.28 -18.35
C ARG A 88 -23.17 18.91 -17.26
N LEU A 89 -24.32 18.33 -17.60
CA LEU A 89 -25.33 17.93 -16.61
C LEU A 89 -24.80 16.82 -15.67
N ALA A 90 -24.01 15.89 -16.20
CA ALA A 90 -23.38 14.85 -15.39
C ALA A 90 -22.39 15.41 -14.35
N GLU A 91 -21.71 16.54 -14.67
CA GLU A 91 -20.77 17.19 -13.76
C GLU A 91 -21.45 17.98 -12.62
N LEU A 92 -22.72 18.33 -12.75
CA LEU A 92 -23.46 19.07 -11.74
C LEU A 92 -23.98 18.21 -10.59
N SER A 93 -23.97 16.90 -10.75
CA SER A 93 -24.34 15.97 -9.69
C SER A 93 -23.17 15.75 -8.71
N GLY A 94 -23.51 15.45 -7.45
CA GLY A 94 -22.55 15.07 -6.42
C GLY A 94 -22.84 13.70 -5.84
N TRP A 95 -22.04 13.29 -4.89
CA TRP A 95 -22.19 12.03 -4.15
C TRP A 95 -22.52 12.29 -2.69
N ASP A 96 -23.50 11.56 -2.16
CA ASP A 96 -23.65 11.42 -0.70
C ASP A 96 -22.53 10.49 -0.20
N LYS A 97 -21.55 11.10 0.48
CA LYS A 97 -20.34 10.38 0.92
C LYS A 97 -20.64 9.30 1.95
N ASN A 98 -21.70 9.45 2.76
CA ASN A 98 -22.05 8.43 3.77
C ASN A 98 -22.67 7.20 3.11
N ILE A 99 -23.59 7.41 2.19
CA ILE A 99 -24.19 6.32 1.42
C ILE A 99 -23.13 5.64 0.55
N LEU A 100 -22.31 6.44 -0.17
CA LEU A 100 -21.24 5.90 -1.00
C LEU A 100 -20.24 5.05 -0.20
N LYS A 101 -19.91 5.46 1.04
CA LYS A 101 -19.06 4.67 1.92
C LYS A 101 -19.69 3.31 2.23
N VAL A 102 -20.97 3.28 2.58
CA VAL A 102 -21.68 2.02 2.89
C VAL A 102 -21.69 1.09 1.69
N GLU A 103 -22.02 1.59 0.50
CA GLU A 103 -22.00 0.81 -0.75
C GLU A 103 -20.61 0.20 -1.06
N LEU A 104 -19.54 1.01 -0.90
CA LEU A 104 -18.18 0.52 -1.11
C LEU A 104 -17.76 -0.52 -0.05
N GLU A 105 -18.19 -0.36 1.22
CA GLU A 105 -17.97 -1.36 2.28
C GLU A 105 -18.72 -2.66 1.99
N GLU A 106 -19.94 -2.58 1.49
CA GLU A 106 -20.74 -3.76 1.12
C GLU A 106 -20.11 -4.49 -0.07
N LEU A 107 -19.70 -3.77 -1.13
CA LEU A 107 -18.98 -4.36 -2.25
C LEU A 107 -17.69 -5.06 -1.82
N GLN A 108 -16.99 -4.51 -0.83
CA GLN A 108 -15.78 -5.13 -0.31
C GLN A 108 -16.06 -6.43 0.46
N ARG A 109 -17.26 -6.59 1.05
CA ARG A 109 -17.67 -7.79 1.82
C ARG A 109 -18.25 -8.88 0.93
N ILE A 110 -18.91 -8.51 -0.16
CA ILE A 110 -19.44 -9.42 -1.16
C ILE A 110 -18.26 -10.16 -1.77
N GLU A 111 -18.10 -11.28 -2.08
CA GLU A 111 -16.98 -11.99 -2.72
C GLU A 111 -15.67 -12.03 -1.90
N ASP A 112 -15.76 -12.05 -0.57
CA ASP A 112 -14.61 -12.16 0.34
C ASP A 112 -13.46 -11.15 0.03
N GLY A 113 -13.83 -9.97 -0.49
CA GLY A 113 -12.88 -8.91 -0.81
C GLY A 113 -12.20 -9.03 -2.18
N ASP A 114 -12.66 -9.89 -3.07
CA ASP A 114 -12.04 -10.12 -4.38
C ASP A 114 -12.49 -9.14 -5.48
N PHE A 115 -13.58 -8.40 -5.24
CA PHE A 115 -14.07 -7.38 -6.17
C PHE A 115 -13.11 -6.18 -6.27
N ASP A 116 -12.76 -5.79 -7.50
CA ASP A 116 -11.95 -4.59 -7.76
C ASP A 116 -12.80 -3.32 -7.65
N LEU A 117 -12.76 -2.66 -6.50
CA LEU A 117 -13.52 -1.42 -6.25
C LEU A 117 -13.22 -0.30 -7.26
N THR A 118 -12.09 -0.32 -7.97
CA THR A 118 -11.79 0.69 -9.00
C THR A 118 -12.70 0.57 -10.23
N LEU A 119 -13.42 -0.54 -10.38
CA LEU A 119 -14.46 -0.73 -11.42
C LEU A 119 -15.65 0.22 -11.23
N THR A 120 -15.87 0.73 -10.02
CA THR A 120 -16.88 1.75 -9.73
C THR A 120 -16.57 3.11 -10.37
N GLY A 121 -15.33 3.29 -10.86
CA GLY A 121 -14.85 4.55 -11.45
C GLY A 121 -14.13 5.46 -10.46
N PHE A 122 -14.18 5.17 -9.16
CA PHE A 122 -13.37 5.87 -8.15
C PHE A 122 -11.93 5.36 -8.18
N ASP A 123 -10.98 6.27 -7.99
CA ASP A 123 -9.57 5.92 -7.90
C ASP A 123 -9.22 5.38 -6.51
N THR A 124 -8.13 4.60 -6.43
CA THR A 124 -7.66 4.05 -5.15
C THR A 124 -7.56 5.10 -4.03
N PRO A 125 -6.97 6.30 -4.24
CA PRO A 125 -6.91 7.32 -3.19
C PRO A 125 -8.29 7.81 -2.74
N GLU A 126 -9.26 7.95 -3.66
CA GLU A 126 -10.64 8.34 -3.33
C GLU A 126 -11.32 7.27 -2.47
N ILE A 127 -11.20 6.01 -2.87
CA ILE A 127 -11.72 4.87 -2.13
C ILE A 127 -11.08 4.78 -0.73
N ASP A 128 -9.76 4.94 -0.65
CA ASP A 128 -9.03 4.90 0.63
C ASP A 128 -9.48 6.01 1.59
N VAL A 129 -9.73 7.22 1.08
CA VAL A 129 -10.28 8.33 1.89
C VAL A 129 -11.70 8.04 2.35
N LEU A 130 -12.55 7.50 1.48
CA LEU A 130 -13.95 7.17 1.81
C LEU A 130 -14.04 6.03 2.82
N LEU A 131 -13.23 4.99 2.68
CA LEU A 131 -13.20 3.82 3.55
C LEU A 131 -12.30 3.99 4.77
N ALA A 132 -11.60 5.12 4.91
CA ALA A 132 -10.76 5.37 6.08
C ALA A 132 -11.60 5.16 7.36
N PRO A 133 -11.13 4.34 8.32
CA PRO A 133 -11.77 4.28 9.61
C PRO A 133 -11.74 5.67 10.25
N PRO A 134 -12.76 6.05 11.03
CA PRO A 134 -12.68 7.26 11.85
C PRO A 134 -11.40 7.19 12.67
N ASP A 135 -10.72 8.32 12.85
CA ASP A 135 -9.43 8.41 13.55
C ASP A 135 -9.38 7.43 14.72
N ALA A 136 -8.63 6.35 14.55
CA ALA A 136 -8.52 5.35 15.60
C ALA A 136 -7.79 6.00 16.77
N PRO A 137 -8.31 5.88 18.00
CA PRO A 137 -7.67 6.45 19.17
C PRO A 137 -6.25 5.90 19.31
N ALA A 138 -5.35 6.70 19.87
CA ALA A 138 -3.94 6.36 20.14
C ALA A 138 -3.72 5.08 21.00
N SER A 139 -4.77 4.30 21.25
CA SER A 139 -4.80 3.04 22.00
C SER A 139 -4.51 1.78 21.16
N GLU A 140 -4.14 1.92 19.87
CA GLU A 140 -3.86 0.76 18.97
C GLU A 140 -2.73 -0.16 19.46
N ASN A 141 -2.00 0.26 20.46
CA ASN A 141 -1.00 -0.55 21.16
C ASN A 141 -1.56 -1.05 22.52
N ALA A 142 -2.73 -1.72 22.51
CA ALA A 142 -3.22 -2.36 23.74
C ALA A 142 -2.14 -3.34 24.25
N GLY A 143 -1.68 -3.07 25.45
CA GLY A 143 -0.56 -3.81 26.03
C GLY A 143 -0.91 -5.25 26.32
N PHE A 144 -0.21 -6.14 25.68
CA PHE A 144 -0.24 -7.56 26.00
C PHE A 144 0.96 -7.89 26.89
N LEU A 145 0.75 -8.71 27.88
CA LEU A 145 1.83 -9.26 28.68
C LEU A 145 2.52 -10.36 27.86
N GLU A 146 3.75 -10.13 27.44
CA GLU A 146 4.60 -11.03 26.66
C GLU A 146 4.62 -12.49 27.23
N LYS A 147 4.43 -12.62 28.53
CA LYS A 147 4.43 -13.91 29.25
C LYS A 147 3.22 -14.81 28.92
N SER A 148 2.20 -14.32 28.21
CA SER A 148 0.97 -15.06 27.90
C SER A 148 0.85 -15.52 26.44
N ILE A 149 1.84 -15.21 25.59
CA ILE A 149 1.80 -15.59 24.16
C ILE A 149 2.28 -17.03 24.03
N PRO A 150 1.44 -17.95 23.46
CA PRO A 150 1.84 -19.34 23.26
C PRO A 150 2.95 -19.45 22.21
N ALA A 151 3.95 -20.25 22.47
CA ALA A 151 4.97 -20.60 21.48
C ALA A 151 4.39 -21.61 20.46
N ARG A 152 4.19 -21.16 19.22
CA ARG A 152 3.63 -21.99 18.13
C ARG A 152 4.56 -22.06 16.92
N VAL A 153 5.41 -21.05 16.73
CA VAL A 153 6.22 -20.87 15.53
C VAL A 153 7.60 -21.49 15.71
N LYS A 154 8.12 -22.10 14.66
CA LYS A 154 9.48 -22.59 14.53
C LYS A 154 10.16 -21.96 13.32
N SER A 155 11.50 -21.94 13.32
CA SER A 155 12.27 -21.52 12.15
C SER A 155 11.89 -22.37 10.93
N GLY A 156 11.65 -21.72 9.79
CA GLY A 156 11.18 -22.31 8.55
C GLY A 156 9.66 -22.34 8.39
N ASP A 157 8.87 -22.06 9.46
CA ASP A 157 7.41 -22.10 9.36
C ASP A 157 6.87 -20.94 8.53
N LEU A 158 6.01 -21.28 7.55
CA LEU A 158 5.20 -20.32 6.80
C LEU A 158 3.76 -20.32 7.36
N TRP A 159 3.23 -19.13 7.60
CA TRP A 159 1.89 -18.92 8.15
C TRP A 159 1.06 -18.04 7.24
N GLN A 160 -0.22 -18.40 7.06
CA GLN A 160 -1.24 -17.64 6.37
C GLN A 160 -2.11 -16.92 7.40
N LEU A 161 -2.26 -15.58 7.26
CA LEU A 161 -3.04 -14.71 8.13
C LEU A 161 -4.06 -13.93 7.27
N GLY A 162 -5.19 -14.56 6.93
CA GLY A 162 -6.10 -14.01 5.93
C GLY A 162 -5.40 -13.83 4.57
N ALA A 163 -5.29 -12.61 4.06
CA ALA A 163 -4.57 -12.30 2.83
C ALA A 163 -3.05 -12.13 3.01
N HIS A 164 -2.54 -12.15 4.26
CA HIS A 164 -1.13 -11.92 4.57
C HIS A 164 -0.37 -13.23 4.73
N LYS A 165 0.96 -13.18 4.58
CA LYS A 165 1.87 -14.31 4.87
C LYS A 165 2.97 -13.86 5.82
N LEU A 166 3.35 -14.75 6.73
CA LEU A 166 4.49 -14.60 7.65
C LEU A 166 5.40 -15.81 7.53
N LEU A 167 6.66 -15.58 7.29
CA LEU A 167 7.70 -16.61 7.26
C LEU A 167 8.70 -16.37 8.39
N CYS A 168 8.95 -17.42 9.19
CA CYS A 168 10.00 -17.41 10.21
C CYS A 168 11.34 -17.83 9.59
N ALA A 169 12.12 -16.86 9.08
CA ALA A 169 13.36 -17.14 8.35
C ALA A 169 14.34 -15.97 8.36
N ASP A 170 15.55 -16.20 7.83
CA ASP A 170 16.57 -15.16 7.64
C ASP A 170 16.34 -14.39 6.34
N SER A 171 16.17 -13.06 6.44
CA SER A 171 15.98 -12.14 5.31
C SER A 171 17.26 -11.89 4.48
N ASN A 172 18.41 -12.44 4.86
CA ASN A 172 19.60 -12.39 4.01
C ASN A 172 19.65 -13.54 2.98
N GLN A 173 18.67 -14.44 3.00
CA GLN A 173 18.64 -15.62 2.13
C GLN A 173 17.58 -15.45 1.03
N SER A 174 17.94 -15.55 -0.23
CA SER A 174 17.01 -15.51 -1.37
C SER A 174 15.94 -16.61 -1.30
N ALA A 175 16.28 -17.77 -0.71
CA ALA A 175 15.35 -18.85 -0.47
C ALA A 175 14.16 -18.44 0.40
N SER A 176 14.36 -17.57 1.39
CA SER A 176 13.29 -17.04 2.24
C SER A 176 12.27 -16.21 1.44
N PHE A 177 12.75 -15.40 0.51
CA PHE A 177 11.86 -14.63 -0.38
C PHE A 177 11.11 -15.53 -1.35
N ASN A 178 11.77 -16.52 -1.93
CA ASN A 178 11.11 -17.50 -2.81
C ASN A 178 10.02 -18.27 -2.08
N GLN A 179 10.26 -18.74 -0.86
CA GLN A 179 9.27 -19.46 -0.05
C GLN A 179 8.09 -18.56 0.33
N LEU A 180 8.33 -17.29 0.68
CA LEU A 180 7.29 -16.34 1.08
C LEU A 180 6.44 -15.87 -0.09
N LEU A 181 7.08 -15.52 -1.20
CA LEU A 181 6.46 -14.82 -2.34
C LEU A 181 6.06 -15.78 -3.47
N GLY A 182 6.81 -16.87 -3.70
CA GLY A 182 6.66 -17.65 -4.94
C GLY A 182 6.91 -16.77 -6.16
N GLU A 183 5.92 -16.67 -7.04
CA GLU A 183 5.95 -15.85 -8.25
C GLU A 183 5.50 -14.38 -7.99
N GLU A 184 5.04 -14.07 -6.78
CA GLU A 184 4.57 -12.73 -6.43
C GLU A 184 5.74 -11.73 -6.37
N LYS A 185 5.48 -10.45 -6.71
CA LYS A 185 6.42 -9.34 -6.55
C LYS A 185 5.78 -8.24 -5.71
N ALA A 186 6.57 -7.62 -4.83
CA ALA A 186 6.10 -6.55 -3.97
C ALA A 186 5.84 -5.25 -4.76
N ASN A 187 4.73 -4.59 -4.44
CA ASN A 187 4.38 -3.25 -4.96
C ASN A 187 5.04 -2.14 -4.13
N LEU A 188 5.31 -2.41 -2.86
CA LEU A 188 5.87 -1.49 -1.89
C LEU A 188 6.75 -2.25 -0.90
N ILE A 189 7.87 -1.67 -0.52
CA ILE A 189 8.69 -2.14 0.59
C ILE A 189 8.58 -1.15 1.76
N VAL A 190 8.35 -1.68 2.95
CA VAL A 190 8.52 -0.94 4.21
C VAL A 190 9.42 -1.77 5.09
N THR A 191 10.56 -1.23 5.48
CA THR A 191 11.57 -2.01 6.19
C THR A 191 12.22 -1.23 7.33
N ASP A 192 12.36 -1.88 8.47
CA ASP A 192 13.03 -1.37 9.66
C ASP A 192 14.20 -2.29 10.02
N PRO A 193 15.32 -2.25 9.26
CA PRO A 193 16.46 -3.12 9.53
C PRO A 193 17.04 -2.84 10.92
N PRO A 194 17.70 -3.80 11.57
CA PRO A 194 18.39 -3.54 12.82
C PRO A 194 19.48 -2.46 12.62
N TYR A 195 19.62 -1.53 13.59
CA TYR A 195 20.43 -0.31 13.42
C TYR A 195 21.90 -0.48 13.83
N ASN A 196 22.36 -1.69 14.09
CA ASN A 196 23.70 -1.97 14.58
C ASN A 196 24.04 -1.16 15.87
N VAL A 197 23.09 -1.03 16.78
CA VAL A 197 23.22 -0.30 18.05
C VAL A 197 22.89 -1.23 19.21
N LYS A 198 23.77 -1.31 20.20
CA LYS A 198 23.54 -2.12 21.41
C LYS A 198 22.29 -1.62 22.16
N ILE A 199 21.35 -2.52 22.43
CA ILE A 199 20.14 -2.22 23.18
C ILE A 199 20.48 -1.98 24.66
N SER A 200 21.40 -2.77 25.22
CA SER A 200 21.90 -2.59 26.59
C SER A 200 22.73 -1.31 26.71
N GLY A 201 22.20 -0.35 27.47
CA GLY A 201 22.88 0.94 27.78
C GLY A 201 22.43 2.14 26.94
N HIS A 202 21.82 1.97 25.77
CA HIS A 202 21.36 3.08 24.93
C HIS A 202 19.84 3.24 24.85
N VAL A 203 19.08 2.16 25.05
CA VAL A 203 17.60 2.22 24.98
C VAL A 203 16.97 2.17 26.38
N ARG A 204 17.51 1.39 27.33
CA ARG A 204 17.14 1.39 28.77
C ARG A 204 18.13 0.59 29.63
N SER A 205 18.20 0.97 30.90
CA SER A 205 19.00 0.31 31.96
C SER A 205 18.34 -0.91 32.61
N SER A 206 17.61 -1.74 31.88
CA SER A 206 16.99 -2.95 32.42
C SER A 206 17.29 -4.17 31.56
N GLU A 207 17.76 -5.25 32.18
CA GLU A 207 18.05 -6.58 31.63
C GLU A 207 16.82 -7.33 31.03
N LYS A 208 15.75 -6.60 30.72
CA LYS A 208 14.44 -7.15 30.34
C LYS A 208 14.22 -7.37 28.85
N TYR A 209 15.11 -6.91 27.97
CA TYR A 209 14.92 -7.06 26.51
C TYR A 209 15.97 -7.98 25.93
N ARG A 210 15.52 -8.91 25.06
CA ARG A 210 16.43 -9.68 24.21
C ARG A 210 17.11 -8.75 23.23
N GLU A 211 18.40 -8.93 22.99
CA GLU A 211 19.10 -8.28 21.88
C GLU A 211 18.61 -8.85 20.55
N PHE A 212 18.70 -8.07 19.50
CA PHE A 212 18.37 -8.55 18.14
C PHE A 212 19.30 -9.69 17.76
N ALA A 213 18.79 -10.62 16.93
CA ALA A 213 19.54 -11.77 16.46
C ALA A 213 20.76 -11.37 15.60
N MET A 214 20.76 -10.15 15.02
CA MET A 214 21.84 -9.60 14.18
C MET A 214 21.90 -8.07 14.30
N ALA A 215 23.06 -7.50 13.98
CA ALA A 215 23.33 -6.06 13.96
C ALA A 215 22.94 -5.34 15.27
N SER A 216 23.40 -5.92 16.40
CA SER A 216 23.23 -5.38 17.76
C SER A 216 24.45 -4.58 18.23
N GLY A 217 25.21 -3.98 17.30
CA GLY A 217 26.43 -3.21 17.57
C GLY A 217 27.73 -4.04 17.51
N GLU A 218 27.66 -5.24 16.97
CA GLU A 218 28.82 -6.13 16.73
C GLU A 218 29.48 -5.89 15.37
N MET A 219 28.77 -5.35 14.38
CA MET A 219 29.28 -5.14 13.04
C MET A 219 30.11 -3.86 12.93
N SER A 220 31.24 -3.95 12.24
CA SER A 220 31.96 -2.77 11.76
C SER A 220 31.13 -2.00 10.73
N GLN A 221 31.49 -0.76 10.44
CA GLN A 221 30.82 0.07 9.45
C GLN A 221 30.77 -0.58 8.06
N SER A 222 31.85 -1.26 7.67
CA SER A 222 31.94 -1.97 6.38
C SER A 222 31.00 -3.19 6.34
N GLU A 223 30.98 -4.00 7.39
CA GLU A 223 30.13 -5.18 7.51
C GLU A 223 28.64 -4.77 7.51
N PHE A 224 28.30 -3.70 8.24
CA PHE A 224 26.94 -3.20 8.27
C PHE A 224 26.48 -2.66 6.90
N SER A 225 27.37 -1.94 6.20
CA SER A 225 27.11 -1.47 4.82
C SER A 225 26.88 -2.65 3.86
N GLN A 226 27.66 -3.74 3.98
CA GLN A 226 27.49 -4.94 3.18
C GLN A 226 26.19 -5.68 3.51
N PHE A 227 25.85 -5.80 4.79
CA PHE A 227 24.58 -6.37 5.22
C PHE A 227 23.39 -5.62 4.61
N LEU A 228 23.34 -4.28 4.75
CA LEU A 228 22.26 -3.48 4.15
C LEU A 228 22.20 -3.61 2.64
N LYS A 229 23.37 -3.60 1.96
CA LYS A 229 23.44 -3.79 0.52
C LYS A 229 22.91 -5.14 0.08
N GLY A 230 23.24 -6.22 0.79
CA GLY A 230 22.74 -7.56 0.51
C GLY A 230 21.21 -7.61 0.56
N VAL A 231 20.64 -7.13 1.67
CA VAL A 231 19.18 -7.07 1.85
C VAL A 231 18.53 -6.21 0.78
N PHE A 232 19.04 -5.00 0.52
CA PHE A 232 18.44 -4.09 -0.47
C PHE A 232 18.49 -4.65 -1.89
N THR A 233 19.53 -5.41 -2.23
CA THR A 233 19.61 -6.11 -3.52
C THR A 233 18.49 -7.15 -3.65
N LEU A 234 18.26 -7.96 -2.62
CA LEU A 234 17.14 -8.90 -2.60
C LEU A 234 15.79 -8.17 -2.68
N LEU A 235 15.60 -7.10 -1.92
CA LEU A 235 14.37 -6.32 -1.97
C LEU A 235 14.09 -5.73 -3.36
N ALA A 236 15.13 -5.28 -4.06
CA ALA A 236 15.00 -4.79 -5.44
C ALA A 236 14.61 -5.92 -6.40
N GLU A 237 15.20 -7.11 -6.23
CA GLU A 237 14.89 -8.29 -7.03
C GLU A 237 13.44 -8.77 -6.85
N TYR A 238 12.94 -8.80 -5.60
CA TYR A 238 11.60 -9.31 -5.26
C TYR A 238 10.50 -8.24 -5.30
N SER A 239 10.74 -7.09 -5.89
CA SER A 239 9.75 -6.03 -6.09
C SER A 239 9.57 -5.67 -7.56
N ILE A 240 8.43 -5.07 -7.89
CA ILE A 240 8.14 -4.62 -9.26
C ILE A 240 8.97 -3.38 -9.64
N PRO A 241 9.29 -3.18 -10.93
CA PRO A 241 9.83 -1.91 -11.39
C PRO A 241 8.87 -0.75 -11.08
N GLY A 242 9.40 0.34 -10.52
CA GLY A 242 8.62 1.48 -10.06
C GLY A 242 8.19 1.42 -8.60
N SER A 243 8.41 0.30 -7.87
CA SER A 243 8.13 0.22 -6.44
C SER A 243 8.94 1.25 -5.65
N LEU A 244 8.33 1.78 -4.58
CA LEU A 244 9.01 2.61 -3.60
C LEU A 244 9.40 1.76 -2.38
N HIS A 245 10.58 2.04 -1.82
CA HIS A 245 11.15 1.32 -0.69
C HIS A 245 11.42 2.33 0.44
N TYR A 246 10.65 2.21 1.52
CA TYR A 246 10.76 3.04 2.72
C TYR A 246 11.61 2.31 3.74
N ALA A 247 12.84 2.76 3.94
CA ALA A 247 13.79 2.17 4.86
C ALA A 247 14.05 3.10 6.05
N PHE A 248 13.68 2.65 7.25
CA PHE A 248 13.91 3.37 8.50
C PHE A 248 15.36 3.25 8.92
N MET A 249 15.91 4.32 9.54
CA MET A 249 17.27 4.31 10.07
C MET A 249 17.48 5.41 11.12
N ASP A 250 18.34 5.10 12.10
CA ASP A 250 18.90 6.10 13.02
C ASP A 250 19.87 7.03 12.27
N TRP A 251 19.90 8.29 12.64
CA TRP A 251 20.76 9.31 12.01
C TRP A 251 22.25 8.96 12.02
N ARG A 252 22.72 8.13 12.97
CA ARG A 252 24.13 7.72 13.08
C ARG A 252 24.60 6.88 11.91
N HIS A 253 23.68 6.09 11.32
CA HIS A 253 23.94 5.17 10.22
C HIS A 253 23.36 5.65 8.87
N MET A 254 23.09 6.97 8.76
CA MET A 254 22.59 7.56 7.53
C MET A 254 23.56 7.39 6.34
N GLY A 255 24.84 7.35 6.59
CA GLY A 255 25.86 7.16 5.54
C GLY A 255 25.83 5.76 4.95
N GLU A 256 25.75 4.75 5.82
CA GLU A 256 25.71 3.34 5.43
C GLU A 256 24.44 2.99 4.65
N ILE A 257 23.26 3.41 5.13
CA ILE A 257 22.00 3.15 4.45
C ILE A 257 21.93 3.89 3.09
N LEU A 258 22.43 5.12 3.02
CA LEU A 258 22.47 5.88 1.77
C LEU A 258 23.39 5.20 0.75
N SER A 259 24.59 4.79 1.16
CA SER A 259 25.55 4.09 0.30
C SER A 259 24.98 2.76 -0.21
N ALA A 260 24.39 1.95 0.68
CA ALA A 260 23.77 0.68 0.32
C ALA A 260 22.58 0.90 -0.64
N GLY A 261 21.71 1.87 -0.35
CA GLY A 261 20.55 2.18 -1.18
C GLY A 261 20.94 2.69 -2.57
N MET A 262 21.90 3.60 -2.68
CA MET A 262 22.38 4.11 -3.97
C MET A 262 23.06 3.03 -4.82
N SER A 263 23.53 1.95 -4.20
CA SER A 263 24.11 0.82 -4.94
C SER A 263 23.06 -0.20 -5.42
N ALA A 264 21.90 -0.29 -4.78
CA ALA A 264 20.87 -1.29 -5.06
C ALA A 264 19.68 -0.74 -5.86
N TYR A 265 19.39 0.56 -5.71
CA TYR A 265 18.19 1.19 -6.26
C TYR A 265 18.52 2.23 -7.34
N THR A 266 17.53 2.56 -8.17
CA THR A 266 17.70 3.49 -9.29
C THR A 266 17.79 4.95 -8.81
N ALA A 267 17.09 5.32 -7.75
CA ALA A 267 17.09 6.69 -7.25
C ALA A 267 16.68 6.78 -5.76
N LEU A 268 17.24 7.77 -5.07
CA LEU A 268 16.68 8.29 -3.82
C LEU A 268 15.62 9.34 -4.17
N LYS A 269 14.37 9.12 -3.75
CA LYS A 269 13.25 10.03 -4.01
C LYS A 269 13.08 11.09 -2.94
N ASN A 270 13.28 10.71 -1.67
CA ASN A 270 13.16 11.62 -0.53
C ASN A 270 13.89 11.06 0.68
N VAL A 271 14.13 11.92 1.67
CA VAL A 271 14.42 11.54 3.05
C VAL A 271 13.34 12.17 3.91
N CYS A 272 12.49 11.33 4.51
CA CYS A 272 11.44 11.76 5.40
C CYS A 272 11.90 11.67 6.85
N VAL A 273 11.27 12.47 7.70
CA VAL A 273 11.57 12.53 9.13
C VAL A 273 10.33 12.10 9.91
N TRP A 274 10.41 10.99 10.61
CA TRP A 274 9.42 10.68 11.63
C TRP A 274 9.76 11.41 12.93
N ASN A 275 8.98 12.45 13.27
CA ASN A 275 9.03 13.15 14.52
C ASN A 275 8.23 12.40 15.59
N LYS A 276 8.91 11.91 16.62
CA LYS A 276 8.31 11.10 17.70
C LYS A 276 7.57 11.93 18.75
N LEU A 277 7.53 13.26 18.61
CA LEU A 277 6.92 14.23 19.53
C LEU A 277 7.51 14.23 20.94
N SER A 278 8.48 13.39 21.22
CA SER A 278 9.19 13.33 22.51
C SER A 278 10.66 12.98 22.29
N GLY A 279 11.55 13.72 22.94
CA GLY A 279 12.98 13.46 22.86
C GLY A 279 13.39 12.23 23.68
N GLY A 280 14.10 11.30 23.05
CA GLY A 280 14.77 10.19 23.69
C GLY A 280 16.05 10.60 24.44
N MET A 281 16.94 9.65 24.71
CA MET A 281 18.28 9.91 25.30
C MET A 281 19.18 10.56 24.23
N GLY A 282 20.14 11.34 24.63
CA GLY A 282 21.13 11.96 23.75
C GLY A 282 22.24 12.63 24.55
N SER A 283 23.43 12.75 23.96
CA SER A 283 24.59 13.39 24.62
C SER A 283 24.62 14.91 24.41
N LEU A 284 24.53 15.39 23.18
CA LEU A 284 24.47 16.82 22.86
C LEU A 284 23.03 17.28 22.71
N TYR A 285 22.30 16.66 21.75
CA TYR A 285 20.87 16.88 21.59
C TYR A 285 20.09 15.59 21.83
N ARG A 286 18.89 15.71 22.39
CA ARG A 286 18.00 14.59 22.59
C ARG A 286 17.42 14.19 21.22
N SER A 287 17.57 12.92 20.83
CA SER A 287 17.03 12.42 19.58
C SER A 287 15.51 12.32 19.65
N GLN A 288 14.81 13.06 18.79
CA GLN A 288 13.35 13.12 18.73
C GLN A 288 12.80 12.55 17.43
N HIS A 289 13.66 12.05 16.57
CA HIS A 289 13.27 11.60 15.23
C HIS A 289 13.93 10.28 14.84
N GLU A 290 13.39 9.68 13.80
CA GLU A 290 14.04 8.70 12.92
C GLU A 290 13.99 9.18 11.49
N LEU A 291 14.95 8.77 10.67
CA LEU A 291 14.97 9.03 9.24
C LEU A 291 14.30 7.88 8.49
N VAL A 292 13.63 8.22 7.38
CA VAL A 292 13.03 7.25 6.48
C VAL A 292 13.50 7.57 5.06
N PHE A 293 14.36 6.72 4.54
CA PHE A 293 14.90 6.85 3.19
C PHE A 293 13.91 6.24 2.20
N VAL A 294 13.50 7.03 1.20
CA VAL A 294 12.55 6.60 0.18
C VAL A 294 13.31 6.36 -1.11
N PHE A 295 13.63 5.11 -1.39
CA PHE A 295 14.29 4.71 -2.63
C PHE A 295 13.26 4.27 -3.68
N LYS A 296 13.65 4.29 -4.95
CA LYS A 296 12.85 3.80 -6.07
C LYS A 296 13.59 2.67 -6.78
N ASN A 297 12.88 1.57 -7.05
CA ASN A 297 13.38 0.44 -7.82
C ASN A 297 12.97 0.55 -9.30
N GLY A 298 13.95 0.56 -10.21
CA GLY A 298 13.71 0.60 -11.67
C GLY A 298 13.10 1.91 -12.18
N ASP A 299 12.93 1.99 -13.51
CA ASP A 299 12.56 3.24 -14.20
C ASP A 299 11.04 3.42 -14.40
N ALA A 300 10.22 2.37 -14.21
CA ALA A 300 8.77 2.47 -14.33
C ALA A 300 8.18 3.54 -13.40
N PRO A 301 7.05 4.16 -13.74
CA PRO A 301 6.37 5.09 -12.86
C PRO A 301 6.02 4.44 -11.50
N HIS A 302 6.26 5.16 -10.41
CA HIS A 302 5.85 4.72 -9.07
C HIS A 302 4.38 5.05 -8.80
N THR A 303 3.74 4.31 -7.91
CA THR A 303 2.43 4.66 -7.37
C THR A 303 2.55 5.93 -6.53
N ASN A 304 1.72 6.93 -6.85
CA ASN A 304 1.63 8.20 -6.12
C ASN A 304 0.15 8.50 -5.85
N ASN A 305 -0.31 8.19 -4.65
CA ASN A 305 -1.68 8.42 -4.21
C ASN A 305 -1.85 9.76 -3.48
N ILE A 306 -0.78 10.56 -3.35
CA ILE A 306 -0.79 11.89 -2.72
C ILE A 306 -1.25 12.94 -3.72
N GLU A 307 -0.69 12.92 -4.95
CA GLU A 307 -0.98 13.82 -6.06
C GLU A 307 -1.11 15.30 -5.61
N LEU A 308 -0.19 15.76 -4.76
CA LEU A 308 -0.16 17.11 -4.17
C LEU A 308 -1.49 17.50 -3.47
N GLY A 309 -2.21 16.53 -2.92
CA GLY A 309 -3.44 16.76 -2.15
C GLY A 309 -4.73 16.78 -2.97
N VAL A 310 -4.71 16.42 -4.26
CA VAL A 310 -5.91 16.35 -5.11
C VAL A 310 -7.03 15.50 -4.47
N HIS A 311 -6.67 14.43 -3.77
CA HIS A 311 -7.61 13.55 -3.06
C HIS A 311 -7.73 13.85 -1.56
N GLY A 312 -7.30 15.04 -1.10
CA GLY A 312 -7.37 15.47 0.29
C GLY A 312 -6.23 14.96 1.20
N ARG A 313 -5.25 14.24 0.64
CA ARG A 313 -4.08 13.75 1.37
C ARG A 313 -2.88 14.71 1.20
N TYR A 314 -2.84 15.77 2.01
CA TYR A 314 -1.69 16.68 2.05
C TYR A 314 -0.59 16.09 2.92
N ARG A 315 0.50 15.63 2.30
CA ARG A 315 1.63 15.02 3.01
C ARG A 315 2.90 15.83 2.77
N THR A 316 3.60 16.11 3.86
CA THR A 316 4.98 16.64 3.84
C THR A 316 5.95 15.50 4.11
N ASN A 317 7.24 15.77 4.06
CA ASN A 317 8.28 14.80 4.44
C ASN A 317 8.67 14.85 5.93
N VAL A 318 7.91 15.55 6.77
CA VAL A 318 8.00 15.50 8.23
C VAL A 318 6.68 14.97 8.77
N TRP A 319 6.76 13.88 9.53
CA TRP A 319 5.60 13.10 9.97
C TRP A 319 5.52 13.06 11.50
N ASP A 320 4.47 13.63 12.04
CA ASP A 320 4.22 13.73 13.47
C ASP A 320 3.42 12.52 13.96
N TYR A 321 4.10 11.51 14.51
CA TYR A 321 3.48 10.36 15.16
C TYR A 321 4.09 10.11 16.51
N PRO A 322 3.28 10.00 17.57
CA PRO A 322 3.81 9.77 18.91
C PRO A 322 4.60 8.45 18.96
N GLY A 323 5.82 8.52 19.49
CA GLY A 323 6.58 7.32 19.85
C GLY A 323 5.96 6.60 21.05
N ILE A 324 6.33 5.34 21.28
CA ILE A 324 5.78 4.48 22.35
C ILE A 324 5.92 5.11 23.76
N PHE A 325 6.84 6.04 23.93
CA PHE A 325 7.25 6.58 25.24
C PHE A 325 6.49 7.81 25.73
N ILE A 326 5.36 8.21 25.12
CA ILE A 326 4.55 9.29 25.66
C ILE A 326 3.91 8.82 26.98
N LYS A 327 4.18 9.58 28.06
CA LYS A 327 3.80 9.31 29.45
C LYS A 327 2.28 9.35 29.73
N ASN A 328 1.45 8.68 28.96
CA ASN A 328 0.06 8.49 29.33
C ASN A 328 -0.08 7.19 30.15
N LYS A 329 -0.79 7.25 31.28
CA LYS A 329 -1.01 6.13 32.22
C LYS A 329 -1.54 4.83 31.58
N VAL A 330 -2.04 4.91 30.34
CA VAL A 330 -2.58 3.78 29.56
C VAL A 330 -1.46 2.94 28.92
N ASN A 331 -0.26 3.48 28.72
CA ASN A 331 0.79 2.84 27.91
C ASN A 331 1.82 2.00 28.71
N LYS A 332 1.64 1.81 30.02
CA LYS A 332 2.59 0.96 30.78
C LYS A 332 2.61 -0.51 30.35
N ALA A 333 1.52 -0.99 29.74
CA ALA A 333 1.41 -2.37 29.27
C ALA A 333 2.08 -2.62 27.91
N ASN A 334 2.28 -1.55 27.08
CA ASN A 334 2.86 -1.65 25.73
C ASN A 334 4.38 -1.77 25.68
N ILE A 335 5.04 -1.57 26.80
CA ILE A 335 6.50 -1.43 26.90
C ILE A 335 7.22 -2.78 26.76
N ASN A 336 6.50 -3.88 26.81
CA ASN A 336 7.07 -5.24 26.84
C ASN A 336 7.02 -5.97 25.49
N LEU A 337 6.48 -5.39 24.40
CA LEU A 337 6.26 -6.13 23.16
C LEU A 337 7.48 -6.17 22.23
N HIS A 338 8.20 -5.08 22.10
CA HIS A 338 9.40 -4.95 21.28
C HIS A 338 10.07 -3.62 21.59
N PRO A 339 11.41 -3.51 21.60
CA PRO A 339 12.09 -2.26 21.97
C PRO A 339 11.83 -1.11 20.98
N THR A 340 11.45 -1.39 19.74
CA THR A 340 11.33 -0.40 18.65
C THR A 340 10.03 -0.55 17.83
N VAL A 341 8.87 -0.71 18.48
CA VAL A 341 7.58 -0.83 17.76
C VAL A 341 7.28 0.45 16.96
N LYS A 342 7.04 0.33 15.66
CA LYS A 342 6.58 1.45 14.81
C LYS A 342 5.08 1.69 15.00
N PRO A 343 4.60 2.96 15.01
CA PRO A 343 3.17 3.26 15.03
C PRO A 343 2.45 2.68 13.79
N VAL A 344 1.39 1.92 14.01
CA VAL A 344 0.58 1.36 12.91
C VAL A 344 0.02 2.46 12.01
N GLY A 345 -0.41 3.59 12.58
CA GLY A 345 -0.91 4.73 11.82
C GLY A 345 0.13 5.34 10.88
N LEU A 346 1.40 5.46 11.31
CA LEU A 346 2.50 5.91 10.46
C LEU A 346 2.69 4.99 9.25
N LEU A 347 2.72 3.67 9.51
CA LEU A 347 2.89 2.68 8.46
C LEU A 347 1.66 2.63 7.53
N ALA A 348 0.45 2.72 8.08
CA ALA A 348 -0.78 2.79 7.29
C ALA A 348 -0.76 3.97 6.30
N ASP A 349 -0.32 5.14 6.75
CA ASP A 349 -0.19 6.30 5.85
C ASP A 349 0.85 6.09 4.75
N ILE A 350 2.00 5.47 5.03
CA ILE A 350 2.99 5.10 4.01
C ILE A 350 2.36 4.15 2.97
N LEU A 351 1.59 3.16 3.43
CA LEU A 351 0.93 2.20 2.54
C LEU A 351 -0.12 2.90 1.66
N LEU A 352 -0.91 3.79 2.23
CA LEU A 352 -1.90 4.59 1.50
C LEU A 352 -1.25 5.53 0.48
N ASP A 353 -0.10 6.12 0.82
CA ASP A 353 0.61 7.08 -0.05
C ASP A 353 1.18 6.42 -1.33
N ALA A 354 1.65 5.16 -1.23
CA ALA A 354 2.57 4.60 -2.24
C ALA A 354 2.23 3.18 -2.73
N SER A 355 1.06 2.64 -2.42
CA SER A 355 0.65 1.32 -2.92
C SER A 355 -0.80 1.28 -3.40
N PRO A 356 -1.14 0.41 -4.37
CA PRO A 356 -2.53 0.15 -4.73
C PRO A 356 -3.25 -0.67 -3.64
N ARG A 357 -4.57 -0.64 -3.63
CA ARG A 357 -5.36 -1.60 -2.82
C ARG A 357 -5.05 -3.02 -3.27
N LYS A 358 -5.08 -3.98 -2.32
CA LYS A 358 -4.65 -5.38 -2.53
C LYS A 358 -3.19 -5.52 -2.98
N GLY A 359 -2.44 -4.42 -3.11
CA GLY A 359 -1.02 -4.45 -3.44
C GLY A 359 -0.21 -5.15 -2.35
N ILE A 360 0.84 -5.85 -2.78
CA ILE A 360 1.75 -6.58 -1.89
C ILE A 360 2.72 -5.60 -1.25
N VAL A 361 2.77 -5.62 0.07
CA VAL A 361 3.73 -4.88 0.91
C VAL A 361 4.67 -5.90 1.55
N LEU A 362 5.97 -5.77 1.27
CA LEU A 362 7.00 -6.67 1.81
C LEU A 362 7.77 -5.96 2.92
N ASP A 363 7.93 -6.66 4.05
CA ASP A 363 8.76 -6.24 5.18
C ASP A 363 9.64 -7.42 5.61
N PRO A 364 10.96 -7.36 5.38
CA PRO A 364 11.89 -8.44 5.71
C PRO A 364 12.31 -8.46 7.18
N PHE A 365 11.86 -7.48 8.00
CA PHE A 365 12.17 -7.37 9.42
C PHE A 365 10.88 -7.09 10.20
N GLY A 366 10.02 -8.11 10.29
CA GLY A 366 8.66 -8.00 10.80
C GLY A 366 8.52 -7.46 12.22
N GLY A 367 9.48 -7.77 13.09
CA GLY A 367 9.50 -7.36 14.47
C GLY A 367 8.18 -7.69 15.17
N SER A 368 7.48 -6.67 15.66
CA SER A 368 6.17 -6.85 16.31
C SER A 368 4.98 -6.94 15.34
N GLY A 369 5.18 -6.85 14.02
CA GLY A 369 4.12 -6.98 13.01
C GLY A 369 3.31 -5.72 12.74
N SER A 370 3.82 -4.54 13.03
CA SER A 370 3.10 -3.28 12.78
C SER A 370 2.78 -3.07 11.31
N THR A 371 3.66 -3.50 10.40
CA THR A 371 3.45 -3.47 8.94
C THR A 371 2.27 -4.36 8.53
N LEU A 372 2.13 -5.56 9.09
CA LEU A 372 1.01 -6.45 8.82
C LEU A 372 -0.32 -5.83 9.26
N LEU A 373 -0.35 -5.26 10.46
CA LEU A 373 -1.56 -4.60 10.98
C LEU A 373 -1.94 -3.35 10.17
N ALA A 374 -0.95 -2.60 9.68
CA ALA A 374 -1.18 -1.49 8.76
C ALA A 374 -1.74 -1.97 7.41
N ALA A 375 -1.26 -3.09 6.89
CA ALA A 375 -1.74 -3.69 5.65
C ALA A 375 -3.19 -4.19 5.78
N GLU A 376 -3.54 -4.90 6.86
CA GLU A 376 -4.94 -5.31 7.15
C GLU A 376 -5.86 -4.10 7.20
N ARG A 377 -5.48 -3.06 7.95
CA ARG A 377 -6.25 -1.82 8.09
C ARG A 377 -6.50 -1.09 6.76
N THR A 378 -5.55 -1.15 5.84
CA THR A 378 -5.59 -0.39 4.58
C THR A 378 -6.02 -1.23 3.38
N GLY A 379 -6.33 -2.52 3.56
CA GLY A 379 -6.70 -3.43 2.48
C GLY A 379 -5.54 -3.75 1.53
N ARG A 380 -4.31 -3.78 2.06
CA ARG A 380 -3.10 -4.27 1.38
C ARG A 380 -2.78 -5.67 1.87
N GLN A 381 -1.86 -6.35 1.18
CA GLN A 381 -1.44 -7.71 1.52
C GLN A 381 0.01 -7.69 2.03
N ALA A 382 0.22 -8.03 3.29
CA ALA A 382 1.57 -8.09 3.84
C ALA A 382 2.25 -9.42 3.51
N ARG A 383 3.56 -9.34 3.22
CA ARG A 383 4.50 -10.44 3.14
C ARG A 383 5.63 -10.14 4.11
N ILE A 384 5.70 -10.88 5.19
CA ILE A 384 6.59 -10.57 6.33
C ILE A 384 7.62 -11.68 6.50
N ILE A 385 8.88 -11.32 6.67
CA ILE A 385 9.93 -12.21 7.18
C ILE A 385 10.30 -11.73 8.59
N GLU A 386 10.43 -12.65 9.52
CA GLU A 386 10.94 -12.41 10.86
C GLU A 386 11.81 -13.59 11.30
N ILE A 387 12.99 -13.32 11.80
CA ILE A 387 13.96 -14.37 12.13
C ILE A 387 13.68 -15.01 13.49
N ASP A 388 13.13 -14.26 14.46
CA ASP A 388 12.88 -14.77 15.80
C ASP A 388 11.48 -15.39 15.90
N PRO A 389 11.38 -16.72 16.17
CA PRO A 389 10.09 -17.40 16.35
C PRO A 389 9.19 -16.74 17.40
N HIS A 390 9.78 -16.14 18.44
CA HIS A 390 9.03 -15.44 19.47
C HIS A 390 8.31 -14.20 18.91
N TYR A 391 8.98 -13.39 18.09
CA TYR A 391 8.33 -12.26 17.43
C TYR A 391 7.33 -12.69 16.37
N CYS A 392 7.55 -13.81 15.71
CA CYS A 392 6.53 -14.43 14.85
C CYS A 392 5.26 -14.76 15.68
N ASP A 393 5.38 -15.35 16.87
CA ASP A 393 4.24 -15.62 17.76
C ASP A 393 3.53 -14.31 18.18
N VAL A 394 4.28 -13.23 18.43
CA VAL A 394 3.72 -11.90 18.70
C VAL A 394 2.90 -11.39 17.52
N ILE A 395 3.39 -11.54 16.29
CA ILE A 395 2.69 -11.15 15.06
C ILE A 395 1.37 -11.92 14.93
N LEU A 396 1.40 -13.26 15.08
CA LEU A 396 0.21 -14.09 15.01
C LEU A 396 -0.83 -13.67 16.05
N PHE A 397 -0.38 -13.49 17.29
CA PHE A 397 -1.24 -13.09 18.39
C PHE A 397 -1.91 -11.73 18.15
N ARG A 398 -1.15 -10.71 17.75
CA ARG A 398 -1.67 -9.37 17.45
C ARG A 398 -2.69 -9.39 16.33
N TYR A 399 -2.41 -10.14 15.26
CA TYR A 399 -3.35 -10.30 14.15
C TYR A 399 -4.65 -10.96 14.60
N GLU A 400 -4.58 -12.09 15.32
CA GLU A 400 -5.76 -12.81 15.82
C GLU A 400 -6.61 -11.95 16.77
N GLN A 401 -5.96 -11.16 17.63
CA GLN A 401 -6.65 -10.24 18.55
C GLN A 401 -7.33 -9.10 17.81
N GLN A 402 -6.71 -8.54 16.80
CA GLN A 402 -7.25 -7.38 16.08
C GLN A 402 -8.39 -7.78 15.12
N THR A 403 -8.27 -8.93 14.47
CA THR A 403 -9.19 -9.34 13.40
C THR A 403 -10.24 -10.35 13.85
N GLY A 404 -10.01 -11.07 14.95
CA GLY A 404 -10.79 -12.24 15.35
C GLY A 404 -10.57 -13.48 14.47
N LYS A 405 -9.76 -13.39 13.42
CA LYS A 405 -9.44 -14.48 12.47
C LYS A 405 -8.26 -15.31 13.01
N LYS A 406 -8.25 -16.61 12.72
CA LYS A 406 -7.15 -17.49 13.10
C LYS A 406 -6.04 -17.46 12.04
N ALA A 407 -4.79 -17.45 12.50
CA ALA A 407 -3.63 -17.72 11.67
C ALA A 407 -3.49 -19.23 11.43
N LEU A 408 -3.18 -19.63 10.21
CA LEU A 408 -3.05 -21.01 9.79
C LEU A 408 -1.61 -21.29 9.37
N ARG A 409 -1.02 -22.36 9.87
CA ARG A 409 0.27 -22.83 9.38
C ARG A 409 0.08 -23.46 8.00
N VAL A 410 0.92 -23.07 7.06
CA VAL A 410 0.94 -23.68 5.73
C VAL A 410 1.76 -24.97 5.85
N GLU A 411 1.14 -26.11 5.63
CA GLU A 411 1.83 -27.39 5.57
C GLU A 411 2.59 -27.48 4.23
N GLU A 412 3.85 -27.88 4.27
CA GLU A 412 4.56 -28.22 3.04
C GLU A 412 3.84 -29.42 2.40
N SER A 413 3.32 -29.22 1.19
CA SER A 413 2.90 -30.36 0.38
C SER A 413 4.15 -31.16 0.04
N HIS A 414 4.39 -32.23 0.79
CA HIS A 414 5.33 -33.28 0.33
C HIS A 414 4.72 -33.89 -0.93
N GLU A 415 5.08 -33.38 -2.10
CA GLU A 415 4.92 -34.14 -3.33
C GLU A 415 5.82 -35.37 -3.20
N ASN A 416 5.19 -36.53 -3.02
CA ASN A 416 5.81 -37.85 -3.10
C ASN A 416 6.17 -38.20 -4.55
#